data_2c53b7645887f5db793d20464658279b
#
_entry.id   2c53b7645887f5db793d20464658279b
#
_cell.length_a   1.000
_cell.length_b   1.000
_cell.length_c   1.000
_cell.angle_alpha   90.00
_cell.angle_beta   90.00
_cell.angle_gamma   90.00
#
_symmetry.space_group_name_H-M   'P 1'
#
loop_
_entity.id
_entity.type
_entity.pdbx_description
1 polymer ?
#
loop_
_entity_poly.entity_id
_entity_poly.type
_entity_poly.pdbx_seq_one_letter_code
_entity_poly.pdbx_strand_id
1 'polypeptide(L)'
;DKILEVASTAPNGLGSSDVEVMVLDDKEKVDEFTLDLINALKKNKWMFSPIMLKIYRPFVGKETYDSLKTFASTAIDTFISNHDKGTNWLTYSAPLAMLFHASQYADPADPYVSATYAMITAQTLGLGSCMLGTPYLLLNLFGKKIKEKYGIPLKNKSGIMVIFGHPNIKYSFALKRRFANIKFH
;
A
#
# COMPACT_ATOMS: atom_id res chain seq x y z
N ASP A 1 7.42 5.86 -18.00
CA ASP A 1 8.82 5.40 -18.11
C ASP A 1 9.75 6.23 -17.21
N LYS A 2 9.75 7.58 -17.27
CA LYS A 2 10.67 8.43 -16.52
C LYS A 2 10.61 8.26 -14.99
N ILE A 3 9.43 8.01 -14.44
CA ILE A 3 9.27 7.73 -12.98
C ILE A 3 9.99 6.43 -12.61
N LEU A 4 9.84 5.38 -13.42
CA LEU A 4 10.49 4.09 -13.17
C LEU A 4 12.00 4.17 -13.35
N GLU A 5 12.48 4.90 -14.36
CA GLU A 5 13.90 5.15 -14.59
C GLU A 5 14.56 5.77 -13.36
N VAL A 6 13.99 6.84 -12.82
CA VAL A 6 14.55 7.49 -11.60
C VAL A 6 14.36 6.62 -10.37
N ALA A 7 13.21 5.95 -10.21
CA ALA A 7 12.98 5.06 -9.07
C ALA A 7 13.97 3.89 -9.03
N SER A 8 14.44 3.41 -10.18
CA SER A 8 15.44 2.34 -10.26
C SER A 8 16.84 2.75 -9.76
N THR A 9 17.10 4.06 -9.66
CA THR A 9 18.36 4.59 -9.11
C THR A 9 18.36 4.74 -7.59
N ALA A 10 17.26 4.36 -6.93
CA ALA A 10 17.16 4.42 -5.48
C ALA A 10 18.23 3.55 -4.80
N PRO A 11 18.87 4.02 -3.71
CA PRO A 11 19.84 3.22 -2.99
C PRO A 11 19.18 2.03 -2.31
N ASN A 12 19.85 0.87 -2.35
CA ASN A 12 19.41 -0.37 -1.74
C ASN A 12 20.24 -0.69 -0.49
N GLY A 13 19.60 -1.26 0.53
CA GLY A 13 20.23 -1.55 1.81
C GLY A 13 21.28 -2.67 1.77
N LEU A 14 21.13 -3.65 0.86
CA LEU A 14 21.99 -4.82 0.76
C LEU A 14 22.78 -4.92 -0.56
N GLY A 15 22.88 -3.83 -1.31
CA GLY A 15 23.78 -3.73 -2.49
C GLY A 15 23.28 -4.41 -3.77
N SER A 16 22.18 -5.15 -3.75
CA SER A 16 21.54 -5.69 -4.94
C SER A 16 20.14 -5.09 -5.09
N SER A 17 19.78 -4.64 -6.30
CA SER A 17 18.41 -4.22 -6.59
C SER A 17 17.52 -5.45 -6.71
N ASP A 18 16.75 -5.70 -5.69
CA ASP A 18 15.77 -6.80 -5.61
C ASP A 18 14.33 -6.25 -5.44
N VAL A 19 14.15 -5.00 -5.84
CA VAL A 19 12.85 -4.33 -5.88
C VAL A 19 12.20 -4.57 -7.24
N GLU A 20 11.05 -5.20 -7.21
CA GLU A 20 10.18 -5.39 -8.37
C GLU A 20 9.03 -4.37 -8.33
N VAL A 21 8.55 -3.93 -9.48
CA VAL A 21 7.47 -2.97 -9.58
C VAL A 21 6.37 -3.52 -10.48
N MET A 22 5.18 -3.73 -9.90
CA MET A 22 3.97 -4.00 -10.68
C MET A 22 3.32 -2.66 -11.05
N VAL A 23 3.12 -2.41 -12.33
CA VAL A 23 2.51 -1.18 -12.85
C VAL A 23 1.10 -1.45 -13.34
N LEU A 24 0.15 -0.66 -12.86
CA LEU A 24 -1.23 -0.59 -13.33
C LEU A 24 -1.38 0.77 -14.02
N ASP A 25 -1.27 0.80 -15.34
CA ASP A 25 -1.06 1.99 -16.17
C ASP A 25 -2.35 2.61 -16.73
N ASP A 26 -3.49 2.11 -16.27
CA ASP A 26 -4.81 2.70 -16.54
C ASP A 26 -5.76 2.52 -15.34
N LYS A 27 -6.83 3.34 -15.35
CA LYS A 27 -7.84 3.35 -14.29
C LYS A 27 -8.59 2.00 -14.19
N GLU A 28 -8.83 1.34 -15.31
CA GLU A 28 -9.58 0.08 -15.36
C GLU A 28 -8.80 -1.03 -14.66
N LYS A 29 -7.50 -1.13 -14.92
CA LYS A 29 -6.60 -2.07 -14.23
C LYS A 29 -6.48 -1.78 -12.74
N VAL A 30 -6.44 -0.50 -12.35
CA VAL A 30 -6.43 -0.09 -10.94
C VAL A 30 -7.74 -0.48 -10.25
N ASP A 31 -8.88 -0.26 -10.90
CA ASP A 31 -10.18 -0.62 -10.36
C ASP A 31 -10.39 -2.16 -10.32
N GLU A 32 -9.90 -2.90 -11.32
CA GLU A 32 -9.90 -4.38 -11.31
C GLU A 32 -9.07 -4.93 -10.15
N PHE A 33 -7.85 -4.43 -9.96
CA PHE A 33 -7.01 -4.82 -8.82
C PHE A 33 -7.68 -4.51 -7.48
N THR A 34 -8.33 -3.35 -7.38
CA THR A 34 -9.08 -2.98 -6.18
C THR A 34 -10.24 -3.93 -5.93
N LEU A 35 -10.99 -4.30 -6.97
CA LEU A 35 -12.10 -5.24 -6.88
C LEU A 35 -11.63 -6.61 -6.37
N ASP A 36 -10.49 -7.10 -6.85
CA ASP A 36 -9.90 -8.34 -6.37
C ASP A 36 -9.58 -8.27 -4.87
N LEU A 37 -8.99 -7.16 -4.40
CA LEU A 37 -8.70 -6.94 -2.98
C LEU A 37 -9.97 -6.84 -2.13
N ILE A 38 -10.99 -6.12 -2.59
CA ILE A 38 -12.28 -5.99 -1.89
C ILE A 38 -13.00 -7.34 -1.81
N ASN A 39 -12.96 -8.14 -2.88
CA ASN A 39 -13.56 -9.49 -2.86
C ASN A 39 -12.82 -10.42 -1.88
N ALA A 40 -11.50 -10.37 -1.84
CA ALA A 40 -10.72 -11.10 -0.84
C ALA A 40 -11.05 -10.64 0.59
N LEU A 41 -11.21 -9.34 0.79
CA LEU A 41 -11.59 -8.76 2.07
C LEU A 41 -12.99 -9.19 2.51
N LYS A 42 -13.99 -9.11 1.62
CA LYS A 42 -15.37 -9.58 1.87
C LYS A 42 -15.38 -11.05 2.29
N LYS A 43 -14.65 -11.91 1.57
CA LYS A 43 -14.55 -13.34 1.87
C LYS A 43 -13.95 -13.62 3.24
N ASN A 44 -13.01 -12.81 3.69
CA ASN A 44 -12.28 -13.00 4.94
C ASN A 44 -12.75 -12.09 6.09
N LYS A 45 -13.82 -11.31 5.89
CA LYS A 45 -14.36 -10.39 6.90
C LYS A 45 -14.67 -11.07 8.23
N TRP A 46 -15.10 -12.33 8.22
CA TRP A 46 -15.40 -13.12 9.42
C TRP A 46 -14.21 -13.20 10.40
N MET A 47 -12.97 -13.13 9.91
CA MET A 47 -11.75 -13.13 10.74
C MET A 47 -11.68 -11.92 11.70
N PHE A 48 -12.35 -10.83 11.37
CA PHE A 48 -12.43 -9.62 12.18
C PHE A 48 -13.72 -9.55 13.01
N SER A 49 -14.50 -10.63 13.07
CA SER A 49 -15.69 -10.69 13.92
C SER A 49 -15.32 -10.63 15.41
N PRO A 50 -16.22 -10.13 16.27
CA PRO A 50 -15.95 -10.04 17.71
C PRO A 50 -15.56 -11.38 18.35
N ILE A 51 -16.08 -12.48 17.82
CA ILE A 51 -15.78 -13.85 18.31
C ILE A 51 -14.33 -14.20 17.97
N MET A 52 -13.94 -14.02 16.71
CA MET A 52 -12.56 -14.31 16.26
C MET A 52 -11.53 -13.41 16.94
N LEU A 53 -11.83 -12.15 17.11
CA LEU A 53 -10.96 -11.22 17.83
C LEU A 53 -10.74 -11.66 19.28
N LYS A 54 -11.76 -12.19 19.97
CA LYS A 54 -11.60 -12.77 21.30
C LYS A 54 -10.68 -14.00 21.31
N ILE A 55 -10.76 -14.84 20.28
CA ILE A 55 -9.90 -16.02 20.12
C ILE A 55 -8.44 -15.59 19.89
N TYR A 56 -8.19 -14.54 19.12
CA TYR A 56 -6.83 -14.05 18.87
C TYR A 56 -6.21 -13.31 20.06
N ARG A 57 -7.02 -12.77 20.96
CA ARG A 57 -6.56 -11.97 22.11
C ARG A 57 -5.37 -12.54 22.88
N PRO A 58 -5.31 -13.84 23.24
CA PRO A 58 -4.17 -14.41 23.98
C PRO A 58 -2.89 -14.52 23.15
N PHE A 59 -2.98 -14.47 21.82
CA PHE A 59 -1.85 -14.64 20.88
C PHE A 59 -1.30 -13.33 20.35
N VAL A 60 -2.08 -12.26 20.45
CA VAL A 60 -1.67 -10.90 20.01
C VAL A 60 -1.57 -9.99 21.22
N GLY A 61 -0.57 -9.11 21.26
CA GLY A 61 -0.43 -8.14 22.35
C GLY A 61 -1.66 -7.23 22.46
N LYS A 62 -1.86 -6.64 23.66
CA LYS A 62 -3.01 -5.78 23.96
C LYS A 62 -3.19 -4.66 22.92
N GLU A 63 -2.10 -3.97 22.57
CA GLU A 63 -2.14 -2.85 21.59
C GLU A 63 -2.60 -3.31 20.20
N THR A 64 -2.11 -4.48 19.74
CA THR A 64 -2.55 -5.07 18.45
C THR A 64 -4.03 -5.44 18.51
N TYR A 65 -4.48 -6.04 19.61
CA TYR A 65 -5.89 -6.41 19.79
C TYR A 65 -6.79 -5.16 19.77
N ASP A 66 -6.44 -4.12 20.50
CA ASP A 66 -7.21 -2.87 20.58
C ASP A 66 -7.24 -2.18 19.19
N SER A 67 -6.12 -2.19 18.46
CA SER A 67 -6.05 -1.69 17.08
C SER A 67 -6.93 -2.49 16.12
N LEU A 68 -6.90 -3.82 16.17
CA LEU A 68 -7.74 -4.68 15.35
C LEU A 68 -9.23 -4.45 15.63
N LYS A 69 -9.59 -4.31 16.91
CA LYS A 69 -10.98 -4.13 17.33
C LYS A 69 -11.55 -2.78 16.96
N THR A 70 -10.78 -1.70 17.13
CA THR A 70 -11.29 -0.33 16.98
C THR A 70 -11.08 0.21 15.58
N PHE A 71 -9.89 0.01 15.01
CA PHE A 71 -9.53 0.59 13.72
C PHE A 71 -9.77 -0.37 12.56
N ALA A 72 -9.25 -1.61 12.64
CA ALA A 72 -9.27 -2.49 11.46
C ALA A 72 -10.70 -2.90 11.07
N SER A 73 -11.57 -3.27 12.03
CA SER A 73 -12.95 -3.66 11.73
C SER A 73 -13.74 -2.52 11.10
N THR A 74 -13.60 -1.30 11.62
CA THR A 74 -14.28 -0.11 11.08
C THR A 74 -13.75 0.26 9.69
N ALA A 75 -12.45 0.20 9.49
CA ALA A 75 -11.83 0.47 8.18
C ALA A 75 -12.30 -0.53 7.12
N ILE A 76 -12.34 -1.83 7.46
CA ILE A 76 -12.83 -2.90 6.57
C ILE A 76 -14.27 -2.65 6.14
N ASP A 77 -15.16 -2.35 7.09
CA ASP A 77 -16.56 -2.06 6.81
C ASP A 77 -16.70 -0.83 5.92
N THR A 78 -15.87 0.19 6.16
CA THR A 78 -15.85 1.41 5.36
C THR A 78 -15.40 1.15 3.93
N PHE A 79 -14.33 0.40 3.70
CA PHE A 79 -13.84 0.05 2.36
C PHE A 79 -14.90 -0.74 1.57
N ILE A 80 -15.49 -1.76 2.19
CA ILE A 80 -16.52 -2.59 1.56
C ILE A 80 -17.75 -1.75 1.24
N SER A 81 -18.27 -1.00 2.22
CA SER A 81 -19.51 -0.19 2.05
C SER A 81 -19.35 0.90 0.99
N ASN A 82 -18.20 1.58 0.95
CA ASN A 82 -17.97 2.60 -0.08
C ASN A 82 -17.82 1.99 -1.46
N HIS A 83 -17.13 0.86 -1.57
CA HIS A 83 -17.04 0.14 -2.84
C HIS A 83 -18.43 -0.30 -3.35
N ASP A 84 -19.29 -0.83 -2.48
CA ASP A 84 -20.65 -1.24 -2.83
C ASP A 84 -21.54 -0.05 -3.26
N LYS A 85 -21.20 1.17 -2.84
CA LYS A 85 -21.82 2.43 -3.29
C LYS A 85 -21.16 3.01 -4.55
N GLY A 86 -20.23 2.28 -5.19
CA GLY A 86 -19.53 2.72 -6.39
C GLY A 86 -18.37 3.69 -6.15
N THR A 87 -17.90 3.82 -4.90
CA THR A 87 -16.80 4.73 -4.55
C THR A 87 -15.56 3.93 -4.16
N ASN A 88 -14.46 4.12 -4.87
CA ASN A 88 -13.20 3.44 -4.58
C ASN A 88 -12.35 4.23 -3.56
N TRP A 89 -12.40 3.84 -2.30
CA TRP A 89 -11.61 4.44 -1.22
C TRP A 89 -10.27 3.73 -0.98
N LEU A 90 -10.03 2.60 -1.63
CA LEU A 90 -8.80 1.85 -1.44
C LEU A 90 -7.66 2.37 -2.32
N THR A 91 -7.96 2.69 -3.59
CA THR A 91 -6.99 3.22 -4.57
C THR A 91 -7.46 4.51 -5.25
N TYR A 92 -8.63 5.02 -4.85
CA TYR A 92 -9.24 6.26 -5.35
C TYR A 92 -9.47 6.30 -6.85
N SER A 93 -9.57 5.13 -7.50
CA SER A 93 -9.68 5.00 -8.97
C SER A 93 -8.62 5.83 -9.72
N ALA A 94 -7.40 5.82 -9.19
CA ALA A 94 -6.30 6.57 -9.77
C ALA A 94 -5.99 6.09 -11.20
N PRO A 95 -5.56 6.98 -12.10
CA PRO A 95 -5.22 6.61 -13.48
C PRO A 95 -3.94 5.80 -13.60
N LEU A 96 -3.10 5.78 -12.56
CA LEU A 96 -1.86 5.03 -12.50
C LEU A 96 -1.60 4.59 -11.06
N ALA A 97 -1.23 3.33 -10.88
CA ALA A 97 -0.72 2.82 -9.62
C ALA A 97 0.54 1.96 -9.84
N MET A 98 1.48 2.06 -8.92
CA MET A 98 2.71 1.26 -8.91
C MET A 98 2.82 0.57 -7.55
N LEU A 99 2.97 -0.75 -7.56
CA LEU A 99 3.22 -1.55 -6.38
C LEU A 99 4.70 -1.93 -6.37
N PHE A 100 5.44 -1.32 -5.46
CA PHE A 100 6.83 -1.66 -5.19
C PHE A 100 6.88 -2.79 -4.17
N HIS A 101 7.57 -3.87 -4.47
CA HIS A 101 7.76 -4.99 -3.57
C HIS A 101 9.14 -5.59 -3.73
N ALA A 102 9.61 -6.29 -2.71
CA ALA A 102 10.93 -6.88 -2.73
C ALA A 102 10.91 -8.33 -2.24
N SER A 103 11.93 -9.09 -2.62
CA SER A 103 12.12 -10.45 -2.16
C SER A 103 12.37 -10.50 -0.64
N GLN A 104 12.32 -11.71 -0.10
CA GLN A 104 12.61 -11.94 1.32
C GLN A 104 14.09 -11.68 1.70
N TYR A 105 14.98 -11.52 0.71
CA TYR A 105 16.41 -11.30 0.89
C TYR A 105 16.81 -9.82 0.82
N ALA A 106 15.92 -8.97 0.29
CA ALA A 106 16.14 -7.52 0.26
C ALA A 106 15.89 -6.89 1.64
N ASP A 107 16.43 -5.70 1.85
CA ASP A 107 16.04 -4.90 3.01
C ASP A 107 14.56 -4.53 2.89
N PRO A 108 13.75 -4.74 3.95
CA PRO A 108 12.34 -4.37 3.94
C PRO A 108 12.06 -2.89 3.64
N ALA A 109 13.04 -2.01 3.78
CA ALA A 109 12.93 -0.59 3.46
C ALA A 109 13.09 -0.27 1.97
N ASP A 110 13.77 -1.13 1.19
CA ASP A 110 14.10 -0.85 -0.22
C ASP A 110 12.88 -0.49 -1.09
N PRO A 111 11.72 -1.19 -1.00
CA PRO A 111 10.52 -0.79 -1.74
C PRO A 111 10.02 0.61 -1.38
N TYR A 112 10.16 1.02 -0.12
CA TYR A 112 9.74 2.35 0.35
C TYR A 112 10.68 3.44 -0.14
N VAL A 113 11.98 3.17 -0.21
CA VAL A 113 12.97 4.11 -0.76
C VAL A 113 12.70 4.31 -2.24
N SER A 114 12.56 3.23 -3.02
CA SER A 114 12.23 3.30 -4.46
C SER A 114 10.89 4.02 -4.70
N ALA A 115 9.87 3.73 -3.91
CA ALA A 115 8.58 4.40 -3.97
C ALA A 115 8.71 5.91 -3.67
N THR A 116 9.57 6.30 -2.73
CA THR A 116 9.83 7.71 -2.42
C THR A 116 10.49 8.43 -3.60
N TYR A 117 11.46 7.80 -4.26
CA TYR A 117 12.07 8.34 -5.49
C TYR A 117 11.02 8.52 -6.60
N ALA A 118 10.12 7.54 -6.79
CA ALA A 118 9.00 7.64 -7.73
C ALA A 118 8.09 8.84 -7.40
N MET A 119 7.74 9.05 -6.13
CA MET A 119 6.88 10.16 -5.70
C MET A 119 7.55 11.53 -5.92
N ILE A 120 8.84 11.66 -5.58
CA ILE A 120 9.60 12.90 -5.81
C ILE A 120 9.67 13.20 -7.31
N THR A 121 9.95 12.18 -8.13
CA THR A 121 9.99 12.32 -9.59
C THR A 121 8.62 12.74 -10.14
N ALA A 122 7.54 12.12 -9.68
CA ALA A 122 6.18 12.49 -10.08
C ALA A 122 5.90 13.98 -9.79
N GLN A 123 6.32 14.47 -8.61
CA GLN A 123 6.16 15.87 -8.24
C GLN A 123 6.92 16.81 -9.20
N THR A 124 8.13 16.46 -9.62
CA THR A 124 8.89 17.27 -10.61
C THR A 124 8.23 17.29 -11.99
N LEU A 125 7.41 16.29 -12.30
CA LEU A 125 6.62 16.19 -13.52
C LEU A 125 5.23 16.85 -13.41
N GLY A 126 4.93 17.51 -12.28
CA GLY A 126 3.63 18.14 -12.03
C GLY A 126 2.51 17.16 -11.69
N LEU A 127 2.85 15.92 -11.33
CA LEU A 127 1.89 14.90 -10.89
C LEU A 127 1.74 14.90 -9.38
N GLY A 128 0.53 14.61 -8.92
CA GLY A 128 0.26 14.26 -7.53
C GLY A 128 0.51 12.78 -7.29
N SER A 129 0.88 12.42 -6.07
CA SER A 129 1.06 11.03 -5.66
C SER A 129 0.63 10.80 -4.22
N CYS A 130 0.23 9.57 -3.90
CA CYS A 130 -0.09 9.16 -2.53
C CYS A 130 0.42 7.74 -2.28
N MET A 131 1.10 7.56 -1.15
CA MET A 131 1.58 6.26 -0.69
C MET A 131 0.48 5.55 0.09
N LEU A 132 0.16 4.30 -0.30
CA LEU A 132 -0.93 3.49 0.24
C LEU A 132 -0.41 2.18 0.81
N GLY A 133 -0.44 2.02 2.13
CA GLY A 133 -0.04 0.78 2.80
C GLY A 133 -1.10 -0.32 2.77
N THR A 134 -2.38 0.06 2.78
CA THR A 134 -3.51 -0.87 2.91
C THR A 134 -3.57 -1.91 1.77
N PRO A 135 -3.39 -1.56 0.47
CA PRO A 135 -3.44 -2.55 -0.60
C PRO A 135 -2.42 -3.67 -0.41
N TYR A 136 -1.18 -3.34 -0.06
CA TYR A 136 -0.14 -4.35 0.14
C TYR A 136 -0.37 -5.19 1.42
N LEU A 137 -0.89 -4.57 2.48
CA LEU A 137 -1.30 -5.29 3.69
C LEU A 137 -2.37 -6.35 3.35
N LEU A 138 -3.39 -5.99 2.58
CA LEU A 138 -4.45 -6.92 2.16
C LEU A 138 -3.92 -8.04 1.27
N LEU A 139 -2.98 -7.74 0.36
CA LEU A 139 -2.29 -8.74 -0.44
C LEU A 139 -1.55 -9.76 0.42
N ASN A 140 -0.88 -9.32 1.47
CA ASN A 140 -0.14 -10.22 2.36
C ASN A 140 -1.07 -11.07 3.23
N LEU A 141 -2.20 -10.53 3.68
CA LEU A 141 -3.15 -11.24 4.54
C LEU A 141 -4.04 -12.23 3.76
N PHE A 142 -4.54 -11.83 2.58
CA PHE A 142 -5.61 -12.55 1.89
C PHE A 142 -5.35 -12.78 0.41
N GLY A 143 -4.26 -12.23 -0.12
CA GLY A 143 -4.05 -12.05 -1.55
C GLY A 143 -3.28 -13.16 -2.26
N LYS A 144 -3.19 -14.40 -1.74
CA LYS A 144 -2.43 -15.47 -2.41
C LYS A 144 -2.78 -15.59 -3.89
N LYS A 145 -4.07 -15.76 -4.21
CA LYS A 145 -4.55 -15.87 -5.61
C LYS A 145 -4.35 -14.58 -6.41
N ILE A 146 -4.41 -13.43 -5.75
CA ILE A 146 -4.18 -12.13 -6.39
C ILE A 146 -2.70 -12.01 -6.73
N LYS A 147 -1.80 -12.33 -5.80
CA LYS A 147 -0.36 -12.36 -6.09
C LYS A 147 -0.04 -13.27 -7.27
N GLU A 148 -0.62 -14.47 -7.33
CA GLU A 148 -0.47 -15.40 -8.45
C GLU A 148 -0.99 -14.79 -9.77
N LYS A 149 -2.16 -14.13 -9.77
CA LYS A 149 -2.75 -13.46 -10.93
C LYS A 149 -1.86 -12.35 -11.49
N TYR A 150 -1.24 -11.56 -10.61
CA TYR A 150 -0.42 -10.41 -10.99
C TYR A 150 1.10 -10.70 -11.02
N GLY A 151 1.49 -11.96 -10.92
CA GLY A 151 2.91 -12.37 -10.99
C GLY A 151 3.76 -11.93 -9.80
N ILE A 152 3.15 -11.60 -8.66
CA ILE A 152 3.87 -11.18 -7.45
C ILE A 152 4.32 -12.43 -6.67
N PRO A 153 5.62 -12.62 -6.40
CA PRO A 153 6.11 -13.78 -5.66
C PRO A 153 5.48 -13.88 -4.27
N LEU A 154 5.01 -15.08 -3.88
CA LEU A 154 4.33 -15.31 -2.60
C LEU A 154 5.22 -15.01 -1.39
N LYS A 155 6.55 -15.16 -1.55
CA LYS A 155 7.56 -14.91 -0.52
C LYS A 155 7.82 -13.41 -0.28
N ASN A 156 7.47 -12.55 -1.23
CA ASN A 156 7.64 -11.10 -1.10
C ASN A 156 6.67 -10.58 -0.03
N LYS A 157 7.20 -10.15 1.11
CA LYS A 157 6.43 -9.68 2.26
C LYS A 157 6.58 -8.18 2.53
N SER A 158 7.58 -7.55 1.94
CA SER A 158 7.79 -6.10 2.00
C SER A 158 7.29 -5.45 0.71
N GLY A 159 6.55 -4.35 0.85
CA GLY A 159 6.10 -3.58 -0.30
C GLY A 159 5.12 -2.47 0.08
N ILE A 160 4.91 -1.58 -0.89
CA ILE A 160 4.07 -0.40 -0.75
C ILE A 160 3.48 -0.04 -2.11
N MET A 161 2.23 0.40 -2.13
CA MET A 161 1.62 0.93 -3.33
C MET A 161 1.70 2.46 -3.36
N VAL A 162 1.96 3.01 -4.53
CA VAL A 162 1.84 4.46 -4.79
C VAL A 162 0.87 4.66 -5.94
N ILE A 163 -0.09 5.56 -5.74
CA ILE A 163 -0.98 6.02 -6.80
C ILE A 163 -0.53 7.39 -7.30
N PHE A 164 -0.80 7.65 -8.58
CA PHE A 164 -0.42 8.88 -9.26
C PHE A 164 -1.59 9.44 -10.05
N GLY A 165 -1.62 10.76 -10.21
CA GLY A 165 -2.64 11.45 -11.01
C GLY A 165 -2.36 12.93 -11.16
N HIS A 166 -3.14 13.60 -11.99
CA HIS A 166 -3.08 15.06 -12.10
C HIS A 166 -3.79 15.70 -10.91
N PRO A 167 -3.12 16.58 -10.13
CA PRO A 167 -3.74 17.21 -8.97
C PRO A 167 -4.79 18.25 -9.42
N ASN A 168 -6.01 18.14 -8.88
CA ASN A 168 -7.04 19.17 -9.04
C ASN A 168 -6.92 20.30 -8.02
N ILE A 169 -6.03 20.14 -7.04
CA ILE A 169 -5.82 21.10 -5.94
C ILE A 169 -4.40 21.62 -6.00
N LYS A 170 -4.26 22.93 -5.96
CA LYS A 170 -2.96 23.58 -5.78
C LYS A 170 -2.79 23.93 -4.31
N TYR A 171 -1.83 23.28 -3.64
CA TYR A 171 -1.53 23.59 -2.25
C TYR A 171 -0.84 24.94 -2.14
N SER A 172 -1.41 25.85 -1.33
CA SER A 172 -0.82 27.15 -1.07
C SER A 172 0.26 27.13 0.00
N PHE A 173 0.29 26.07 0.83
CA PHE A 173 1.22 25.94 1.96
C PHE A 173 1.76 24.52 2.06
N ALA A 174 3.02 24.38 2.44
CA ALA A 174 3.61 23.12 2.84
C ALA A 174 3.46 22.93 4.37
N LEU A 175 3.13 21.72 4.81
CA LEU A 175 3.11 21.38 6.22
C LEU A 175 4.54 21.32 6.76
N LYS A 176 4.87 22.16 7.73
CA LYS A 176 6.15 22.11 8.45
C LYS A 176 6.12 20.92 9.41
N ARG A 177 6.79 19.83 9.02
CA ARG A 177 6.96 18.64 9.88
C ARG A 177 8.29 18.71 10.61
N ARG A 178 8.36 18.09 11.79
CA ARG A 178 9.56 17.95 12.60
C ARG A 178 9.73 16.50 13.01
N PHE A 179 10.99 16.08 13.22
CA PHE A 179 11.25 14.81 13.89
C PHE A 179 10.73 14.89 15.33
N ALA A 180 10.25 13.77 15.87
CA ALA A 180 9.79 13.69 17.25
C ALA A 180 10.92 13.99 18.23
N ASN A 181 12.14 13.56 17.91
CA ASN A 181 13.34 13.83 18.70
C ASN A 181 14.59 13.81 17.79
N ILE A 182 15.57 14.64 18.10
CA ILE A 182 16.92 14.65 17.50
C ILE A 182 17.90 14.70 18.66
N LYS A 183 18.82 13.75 18.74
CA LYS A 183 19.89 13.70 19.74
C LYS A 183 21.22 13.82 19.03
N PHE A 184 22.07 14.71 19.52
CA PHE A 184 23.48 14.86 19.11
C PHE A 184 24.35 14.21 20.18
N HIS A 185 25.33 13.40 19.79
CA HIS A 185 26.28 12.71 20.67
C HIS A 185 27.69 13.08 20.32
#